data_18c8b61bde62dadca6f697ed7bae61fa
#
_entry.id   18c8b61bde62dadca6f697ed7bae61fa
#
_cell.length_a   1.000
_cell.length_b   1.000
_cell.length_c   1.000
_cell.angle_alpha   90.00
_cell.angle_beta   90.00
_cell.angle_gamma   90.00
#
_symmetry.space_group_name_H-M   'P 1'
#
loop_
_entity.id
_entity.type
_entity.pdbx_description
1 polymer ?
#
loop_
_entity_poly.entity_id
_entity_poly.type
_entity_poly.pdbx_seq_one_letter_code
_entity_poly.pdbx_strand_id
1 'polypeptide(L)'
;AAMGAWWARPGNEPPPTPGTAPLAAATAPATPDTQEPWLQFAALAHTVYVPEKRHPVEVAVEGDPAAQAAQEAHLSRWLTKRLDVPVKMFDLRDQGYRLVGGRLLPESNGPCAQLMYEDSAGQRVTVYLRRKGTDAPASFRYEELNGLGLFYWVEGPAGYALVGQASRERLLALAEAIYRSGKDSIGSVIE
;
A
#
# COMPACT_ATOMS: atom_id res chain seq x y z
N ALA A 1 -46.09 -79.55 -10.53
CA ALA A 1 -45.69 -79.51 -11.92
C ALA A 1 -45.44 -78.06 -12.35
N ALA A 2 -44.19 -77.86 -12.68
CA ALA A 2 -43.61 -77.13 -13.82
C ALA A 2 -43.84 -75.64 -13.93
N MET A 3 -42.80 -74.87 -13.69
CA MET A 3 -41.83 -74.33 -14.65
C MET A 3 -42.22 -73.01 -15.31
N GLY A 4 -41.35 -72.07 -15.19
CA GLY A 4 -41.16 -71.08 -16.19
C GLY A 4 -40.50 -69.74 -15.69
N ALA A 5 -39.19 -69.80 -15.53
CA ALA A 5 -38.41 -68.56 -15.38
C ALA A 5 -38.30 -67.87 -16.74
N TRP A 6 -38.64 -66.62 -16.82
CA TRP A 6 -38.32 -65.79 -17.98
C TRP A 6 -37.42 -64.66 -17.57
N TRP A 7 -36.25 -64.70 -18.14
CA TRP A 7 -35.21 -63.68 -18.11
C TRP A 7 -35.67 -62.38 -18.76
N ALA A 8 -35.73 -61.30 -18.03
CA ALA A 8 -35.74 -59.99 -18.62
C ALA A 8 -34.27 -59.46 -18.64
N ARG A 9 -33.73 -59.33 -19.83
CA ARG A 9 -32.48 -58.66 -20.07
C ARG A 9 -32.67 -57.14 -19.76
N PRO A 10 -31.77 -56.50 -19.00
CA PRO A 10 -31.77 -55.01 -18.91
C PRO A 10 -31.38 -54.44 -20.26
N GLY A 11 -32.19 -53.53 -20.74
CA GLY A 11 -32.00 -52.77 -21.95
C GLY A 11 -30.70 -51.98 -21.93
N ASN A 12 -30.13 -51.96 -23.10
CA ASN A 12 -28.94 -51.17 -23.46
C ASN A 12 -29.33 -49.70 -23.51
N GLU A 13 -29.16 -48.97 -22.40
CA GLU A 13 -29.27 -47.51 -22.42
C GLU A 13 -28.01 -46.92 -23.07
N PRO A 14 -28.16 -46.02 -24.04
CA PRO A 14 -27.01 -45.34 -24.62
C PRO A 14 -26.39 -44.42 -23.55
N PRO A 15 -25.04 -44.21 -23.58
CA PRO A 15 -24.38 -43.35 -22.64
C PRO A 15 -24.90 -41.92 -22.78
N PRO A 16 -25.05 -41.20 -21.67
CA PRO A 16 -25.46 -39.79 -21.70
C PRO A 16 -24.44 -38.97 -22.50
N THR A 17 -24.93 -38.24 -23.49
CA THR A 17 -24.16 -37.21 -24.20
C THR A 17 -23.58 -36.23 -23.21
N PRO A 18 -22.31 -35.80 -23.36
CA PRO A 18 -21.75 -34.72 -22.53
C PRO A 18 -22.50 -33.44 -22.84
N GLY A 19 -23.46 -33.12 -21.99
CA GLY A 19 -24.14 -31.84 -21.99
C GLY A 19 -23.14 -30.76 -21.65
N THR A 20 -23.02 -29.80 -22.55
CA THR A 20 -22.28 -28.55 -22.37
C THR A 20 -22.77 -27.87 -21.09
N ALA A 21 -22.05 -28.03 -20.00
CA ALA A 21 -22.27 -27.27 -18.81
C ALA A 21 -21.93 -25.81 -19.15
N PRO A 22 -22.82 -24.81 -18.88
CA PRO A 22 -22.45 -23.44 -19.02
C PRO A 22 -21.33 -23.19 -18.01
N LEU A 23 -20.21 -22.65 -18.51
CA LEU A 23 -19.12 -22.14 -17.71
C LEU A 23 -19.65 -20.91 -16.97
N ALA A 24 -20.38 -21.16 -15.88
CA ALA A 24 -20.61 -20.12 -14.88
C ALA A 24 -19.25 -19.81 -14.32
N ALA A 25 -18.69 -18.70 -14.79
CA ALA A 25 -17.58 -18.05 -14.13
C ALA A 25 -18.01 -17.81 -12.68
N ALA A 26 -17.67 -18.73 -11.82
CA ALA A 26 -17.70 -18.51 -10.39
C ALA A 26 -16.68 -17.41 -10.13
N THR A 27 -17.16 -16.16 -10.14
CA THR A 27 -16.51 -15.07 -9.46
C THR A 27 -16.52 -15.47 -7.99
N ALA A 28 -15.47 -16.15 -7.56
CA ALA A 28 -15.26 -16.37 -6.15
C ALA A 28 -15.32 -15.00 -5.49
N PRO A 29 -16.16 -14.79 -4.45
CA PRO A 29 -16.08 -13.58 -3.67
C PRO A 29 -14.63 -13.50 -3.18
N ALA A 30 -13.96 -12.40 -3.49
CA ALA A 30 -12.68 -12.09 -2.89
C ALA A 30 -12.88 -12.24 -1.39
N THR A 31 -12.19 -13.19 -0.79
CA THR A 31 -12.18 -13.38 0.66
C THR A 31 -11.66 -12.08 1.29
N PRO A 32 -12.43 -11.43 2.18
CA PRO A 32 -12.06 -10.13 2.74
C PRO A 32 -11.10 -10.28 3.91
N ASP A 33 -10.10 -11.15 3.82
CA ASP A 33 -9.23 -11.39 4.98
C ASP A 33 -7.78 -11.76 4.62
N THR A 34 -7.20 -10.99 3.70
CA THR A 34 -5.75 -10.99 3.56
C THR A 34 -5.28 -9.54 3.47
N GLN A 35 -5.54 -8.79 4.54
CA GLN A 35 -4.87 -7.51 4.71
C GLN A 35 -3.37 -7.79 4.73
N GLU A 36 -2.66 -7.19 3.81
CA GLU A 36 -1.21 -7.27 3.73
C GLU A 36 -0.62 -6.91 5.12
N PRO A 37 0.14 -7.79 5.78
CA PRO A 37 0.62 -7.54 7.16
C PRO A 37 1.36 -6.22 7.33
N TRP A 38 2.02 -5.74 6.29
CA TRP A 38 2.73 -4.47 6.31
C TRP A 38 1.81 -3.25 6.34
N LEU A 39 0.56 -3.35 5.84
CA LEU A 39 -0.43 -2.27 5.96
C LEU A 39 -0.91 -2.12 7.39
N GLN A 40 -1.09 -3.23 8.11
CA GLN A 40 -1.39 -3.19 9.53
C GLN A 40 -0.25 -2.54 10.31
N PHE A 41 0.99 -2.83 9.93
CA PHE A 41 2.15 -2.20 10.54
C PHE A 41 2.23 -0.70 10.22
N ALA A 42 1.94 -0.30 8.99
CA ALA A 42 1.87 1.11 8.60
C ALA A 42 0.79 1.88 9.39
N ALA A 43 -0.41 1.29 9.54
CA ALA A 43 -1.49 1.85 10.35
C ALA A 43 -1.13 1.93 11.84
N LEU A 44 -0.49 0.89 12.38
CA LEU A 44 -0.01 0.89 13.77
C LEU A 44 1.03 1.98 14.00
N ALA A 45 2.02 2.10 13.12
CA ALA A 45 3.04 3.13 13.20
C ALA A 45 2.43 4.54 13.11
N HIS A 46 1.44 4.75 12.26
CA HIS A 46 0.67 6.01 12.21
C HIS A 46 0.01 6.29 13.56
N THR A 47 -0.72 5.32 14.11
CA THR A 47 -1.43 5.47 15.38
C THR A 47 -0.50 5.79 16.55
N VAL A 48 0.70 5.20 16.57
CA VAL A 48 1.68 5.41 17.64
C VAL A 48 2.35 6.78 17.54
N TYR A 49 2.77 7.20 16.36
CA TYR A 49 3.64 8.37 16.20
C TYR A 49 2.93 9.67 15.85
N VAL A 50 1.73 9.63 15.29
CA VAL A 50 0.97 10.84 14.95
C VAL A 50 0.60 11.67 16.20
N PRO A 51 0.17 11.08 17.33
CA PRO A 51 -0.13 11.83 18.55
C PRO A 51 1.11 12.36 19.27
N GLU A 52 2.30 11.81 18.95
CA GLU A 52 3.55 12.20 19.62
C GLU A 52 3.91 13.67 19.33
N LYS A 53 4.09 14.45 20.38
CA LYS A 53 4.38 15.89 20.25
C LYS A 53 5.85 16.22 20.35
N ARG A 54 6.63 15.46 21.14
CA ARG A 54 8.05 15.78 21.41
C ARG A 54 8.98 15.16 20.36
N HIS A 55 8.72 13.90 20.02
CA HIS A 55 9.58 13.14 19.12
C HIS A 55 8.75 12.42 18.05
N PRO A 56 7.94 13.17 17.26
CA PRO A 56 7.08 12.56 16.24
C PRO A 56 7.89 11.89 15.13
N VAL A 57 9.13 12.34 14.94
CA VAL A 57 10.07 11.87 13.93
C VAL A 57 11.45 11.67 14.56
N GLU A 58 12.31 10.92 13.89
CA GLU A 58 13.71 10.72 14.28
C GLU A 58 14.62 11.83 13.70
N VAL A 59 14.35 12.22 12.47
CA VAL A 59 14.99 13.35 11.79
C VAL A 59 13.93 14.38 11.48
N ALA A 60 13.99 15.53 12.11
CA ALA A 60 13.05 16.63 11.89
C ALA A 60 13.49 17.51 10.70
N VAL A 61 12.49 18.12 10.05
CA VAL A 61 12.66 19.12 9.00
C VAL A 61 12.07 20.43 9.49
N GLU A 62 12.96 21.34 9.94
CA GLU A 62 12.59 22.58 10.62
C GLU A 62 13.49 23.76 10.19
N GLY A 63 13.09 24.96 10.59
CA GLY A 63 13.86 26.17 10.37
C GLY A 63 13.48 26.91 9.08
N ASP A 64 14.43 27.68 8.56
CA ASP A 64 14.25 28.41 7.32
C ASP A 64 14.28 27.49 6.08
N PRO A 65 13.88 27.97 4.91
CA PRO A 65 13.81 27.13 3.70
C PRO A 65 15.14 26.47 3.32
N ALA A 66 16.28 27.11 3.57
CA ALA A 66 17.60 26.54 3.26
C ALA A 66 17.95 25.41 4.22
N ALA A 67 17.67 25.58 5.51
CA ALA A 67 17.83 24.53 6.52
C ALA A 67 16.91 23.33 6.23
N GLN A 68 15.65 23.59 5.91
CA GLN A 68 14.70 22.53 5.53
C GLN A 68 15.20 21.73 4.33
N ALA A 69 15.63 22.39 3.25
CA ALA A 69 16.17 21.72 2.07
C ALA A 69 17.39 20.85 2.38
N ALA A 70 18.29 21.32 3.25
CA ALA A 70 19.46 20.56 3.67
C ALA A 70 19.06 19.31 4.50
N GLN A 71 18.09 19.44 5.39
CA GLN A 71 17.56 18.35 6.22
C GLN A 71 16.78 17.32 5.38
N GLU A 72 15.98 17.75 4.42
CA GLU A 72 15.30 16.88 3.46
C GLU A 72 16.29 16.06 2.63
N ALA A 73 17.34 16.71 2.13
CA ALA A 73 18.41 16.02 1.39
C ALA A 73 19.19 15.04 2.27
N HIS A 74 19.42 15.37 3.53
CA HIS A 74 20.04 14.46 4.50
C HIS A 74 19.13 13.26 4.77
N LEU A 75 17.86 13.48 5.08
CA LEU A 75 16.86 12.46 5.35
C LEU A 75 16.71 11.48 4.16
N SER A 76 16.63 12.03 2.95
CA SER A 76 16.54 11.24 1.72
C SER A 76 17.75 10.31 1.56
N ARG A 77 18.98 10.82 1.68
CA ARG A 77 20.21 10.02 1.57
C ARG A 77 20.31 8.96 2.66
N TRP A 78 19.98 9.34 3.89
CA TRP A 78 20.05 8.42 5.03
C TRP A 78 19.06 7.27 4.89
N LEU A 79 17.79 7.55 4.56
CA LEU A 79 16.76 6.52 4.36
C LEU A 79 17.08 5.64 3.14
N THR A 80 17.53 6.23 2.02
CA THR A 80 17.97 5.47 0.84
C THR A 80 19.04 4.45 1.20
N LYS A 81 20.04 4.84 1.98
CA LYS A 81 21.09 3.93 2.43
C LYS A 81 20.57 2.82 3.35
N ARG A 82 19.58 3.14 4.19
CA ARG A 82 19.02 2.19 5.19
C ARG A 82 18.04 1.20 4.58
N LEU A 83 17.25 1.63 3.62
CA LEU A 83 16.24 0.80 2.94
C LEU A 83 16.81 0.07 1.71
N ASP A 84 17.95 0.52 1.19
CA ASP A 84 18.53 0.05 -0.07
C ASP A 84 17.53 0.18 -1.25
N VAL A 85 16.73 1.25 -1.22
CA VAL A 85 15.84 1.70 -2.29
C VAL A 85 15.88 3.23 -2.35
N PRO A 86 15.74 3.86 -3.53
CA PRO A 86 15.68 5.31 -3.63
C PRO A 86 14.52 5.88 -2.82
N VAL A 87 14.81 6.72 -1.85
CA VAL A 87 13.79 7.42 -1.05
C VAL A 87 13.82 8.90 -1.41
N LYS A 88 12.70 9.42 -1.84
CA LYS A 88 12.50 10.83 -2.19
C LYS A 88 11.61 11.49 -1.16
N MET A 89 11.84 12.79 -0.93
CA MET A 89 10.91 13.63 -0.21
C MET A 89 9.86 14.13 -1.20
N PHE A 90 8.60 14.04 -0.83
CA PHE A 90 7.49 14.47 -1.67
C PHE A 90 7.11 15.91 -1.31
N ASP A 91 7.04 16.78 -2.29
CA ASP A 91 6.53 18.14 -2.09
C ASP A 91 5.00 18.11 -2.12
N LEU A 92 4.39 18.27 -0.94
CA LEU A 92 2.94 18.29 -0.77
C LEU A 92 2.42 19.69 -0.37
N ARG A 93 3.23 20.73 -0.53
CA ARG A 93 2.85 22.12 -0.18
C ARG A 93 1.66 22.61 -0.96
N ASP A 94 1.55 22.27 -2.24
CA ASP A 94 0.40 22.56 -3.08
C ASP A 94 -0.88 21.85 -2.60
N GLN A 95 -0.72 20.78 -1.82
CA GLN A 95 -1.80 20.06 -1.15
C GLN A 95 -2.03 20.57 0.30
N GLY A 96 -1.32 21.60 0.72
CA GLY A 96 -1.43 22.19 2.05
C GLY A 96 -0.72 21.41 3.16
N TYR A 97 0.18 20.48 2.82
CA TYR A 97 0.97 19.72 3.78
C TYR A 97 2.45 20.06 3.70
N ARG A 98 3.09 20.17 4.86
CA ARG A 98 4.54 20.32 5.00
C ARG A 98 5.15 19.04 5.58
N LEU A 99 6.36 18.71 5.19
CA LEU A 99 7.12 17.63 5.79
C LEU A 99 7.55 18.01 7.22
N VAL A 100 7.17 17.18 8.19
CA VAL A 100 7.63 17.28 9.59
C VAL A 100 8.99 16.59 9.75
N GLY A 101 9.19 15.49 9.03
CA GLY A 101 10.40 14.71 9.05
C GLY A 101 10.15 13.24 8.81
N GLY A 102 11.09 12.40 9.23
CA GLY A 102 10.99 10.96 9.02
C GLY A 102 11.67 10.15 10.11
N ARG A 103 11.40 8.86 10.09
CA ARG A 103 12.02 7.86 10.97
C ARG A 103 12.21 6.52 10.28
N LEU A 104 13.13 5.76 10.81
CA LEU A 104 13.32 4.37 10.47
C LEU A 104 12.51 3.50 11.43
N LEU A 105 11.88 2.46 10.93
CA LEU A 105 11.12 1.50 11.71
C LEU A 105 11.58 0.08 11.38
N PRO A 106 11.63 -0.82 12.37
CA PRO A 106 11.86 -2.23 12.12
C PRO A 106 10.58 -2.89 11.59
N GLU A 107 10.71 -3.71 10.57
CA GLU A 107 9.66 -4.60 10.06
C GLU A 107 10.25 -6.00 9.89
N SER A 108 9.40 -7.04 9.88
CA SER A 108 9.83 -8.44 9.76
C SER A 108 10.63 -8.73 8.49
N ASN A 109 10.35 -8.01 7.40
CA ASN A 109 10.99 -8.18 6.10
C ASN A 109 12.14 -7.16 5.84
N GLY A 110 12.62 -6.50 6.87
CA GLY A 110 13.69 -5.52 6.79
C GLY A 110 13.28 -4.13 7.27
N PRO A 111 14.17 -3.15 7.22
CA PRO A 111 13.85 -1.80 7.64
C PRO A 111 12.84 -1.14 6.69
N CYS A 112 12.00 -0.30 7.26
CA CYS A 112 11.08 0.57 6.54
C CYS A 112 11.19 2.01 7.05
N ALA A 113 10.66 2.96 6.31
CA ALA A 113 10.63 4.36 6.68
C ALA A 113 9.20 4.87 6.85
N GLN A 114 9.02 5.83 7.74
CA GLN A 114 7.81 6.62 7.85
C GLN A 114 8.17 8.09 7.69
N LEU A 115 7.58 8.75 6.70
CA LEU A 115 7.60 10.20 6.55
C LEU A 115 6.31 10.77 7.13
N MET A 116 6.41 11.86 7.87
CA MET A 116 5.26 12.52 8.48
C MET A 116 5.06 13.88 7.87
N TYR A 117 3.83 14.16 7.46
CA TYR A 117 3.39 15.43 6.92
C TYR A 117 2.28 16.02 7.79
N GLU A 118 2.23 17.34 7.88
CA GLU A 118 1.26 18.06 8.71
C GLU A 118 0.68 19.23 7.93
N ASP A 119 -0.63 19.44 8.02
CA ASP A 119 -1.30 20.60 7.46
C ASP A 119 -1.34 21.79 8.45
N SER A 120 -1.90 22.93 8.02
CA SER A 120 -2.02 24.13 8.84
C SER A 120 -2.95 23.99 10.05
N ALA A 121 -3.81 22.98 10.07
CA ALA A 121 -4.69 22.65 11.19
C ALA A 121 -4.05 21.66 12.18
N GLY A 122 -2.83 21.19 11.90
CA GLY A 122 -2.13 20.19 12.70
C GLY A 122 -2.59 18.75 12.41
N GLN A 123 -3.34 18.54 11.33
CA GLN A 123 -3.71 17.20 10.89
C GLN A 123 -2.50 16.54 10.23
N ARG A 124 -2.22 15.31 10.64
CA ARG A 124 -1.05 14.58 10.18
C ARG A 124 -1.44 13.40 9.29
N VAL A 125 -0.67 13.22 8.25
CA VAL A 125 -0.67 12.02 7.41
C VAL A 125 0.73 11.43 7.38
N THR A 126 0.86 10.14 7.18
CA THR A 126 2.16 9.46 7.10
C THR A 126 2.29 8.72 5.79
N VAL A 127 3.48 8.75 5.22
CA VAL A 127 3.87 7.95 4.06
C VAL A 127 4.85 6.90 4.54
N TYR A 128 4.42 5.67 4.47
CA TYR A 128 5.20 4.50 4.82
C TYR A 128 5.89 3.96 3.58
N LEU A 129 7.18 3.67 3.66
CA LEU A 129 7.99 3.16 2.56
C LEU A 129 8.75 1.91 3.01
N ARG A 130 8.75 0.90 2.15
CA ARG A 130 9.55 -0.30 2.35
C ARG A 130 10.14 -0.79 1.04
N ARG A 131 11.12 -1.69 1.10
CA ARG A 131 11.51 -2.46 -0.07
C ARG A 131 10.34 -3.33 -0.53
N LYS A 132 10.08 -3.38 -1.82
CA LYS A 132 9.05 -4.23 -2.42
C LYS A 132 9.25 -5.69 -2.04
N GLY A 133 8.18 -6.35 -1.57
CA GLY A 133 8.11 -7.80 -1.49
C GLY A 133 7.81 -8.43 -2.87
N THR A 134 7.95 -9.74 -2.96
CA THR A 134 7.70 -10.48 -4.22
C THR A 134 6.24 -10.41 -4.68
N ASP A 135 5.29 -10.28 -3.75
CA ASP A 135 3.85 -10.39 -3.99
C ASP A 135 3.11 -9.03 -3.94
N ALA A 136 3.85 -7.93 -4.05
CA ALA A 136 3.27 -6.61 -3.91
C ALA A 136 2.40 -6.22 -5.12
N PRO A 137 1.18 -5.70 -4.92
CA PRO A 137 0.31 -5.26 -5.99
C PRO A 137 0.90 -4.04 -6.70
N ALA A 138 0.85 -4.05 -8.04
CA ALA A 138 1.40 -2.96 -8.88
C ALA A 138 0.45 -1.76 -9.05
N SER A 139 -0.78 -1.81 -8.55
CA SER A 139 -1.81 -0.79 -8.77
C SER A 139 -2.22 -0.11 -7.48
N PHE A 140 -2.67 1.15 -7.59
CA PHE A 140 -3.29 1.88 -6.50
C PHE A 140 -4.47 1.10 -5.91
N ARG A 141 -4.41 0.89 -4.60
CA ARG A 141 -5.50 0.28 -3.82
C ARG A 141 -5.84 1.15 -2.62
N TYR A 142 -7.09 1.09 -2.21
CA TYR A 142 -7.60 1.75 -1.01
C TYR A 142 -8.14 0.72 -0.04
N GLU A 143 -7.77 0.87 1.21
CA GLU A 143 -8.34 0.12 2.33
C GLU A 143 -8.68 1.07 3.47
N GLU A 144 -9.60 0.66 4.33
CA GLU A 144 -9.91 1.32 5.57
C GLU A 144 -9.62 0.37 6.73
N LEU A 145 -8.82 0.81 7.68
CA LEU A 145 -8.39 0.02 8.81
C LEU A 145 -8.47 0.84 10.10
N ASN A 146 -9.35 0.43 11.02
CA ASN A 146 -9.54 1.09 12.32
C ASN A 146 -9.83 2.61 12.22
N GLY A 147 -10.61 3.03 11.23
CA GLY A 147 -10.93 4.43 10.99
C GLY A 147 -9.81 5.23 10.32
N LEU A 148 -8.76 4.56 9.85
CA LEU A 148 -7.72 5.15 9.03
C LEU A 148 -7.93 4.75 7.57
N GLY A 149 -7.86 5.73 6.66
CA GLY A 149 -7.78 5.46 5.23
C GLY A 149 -6.34 5.18 4.82
N LEU A 150 -6.15 4.18 3.98
CA LEU A 150 -4.86 3.77 3.44
C LEU A 150 -4.94 3.70 1.92
N PHE A 151 -4.08 4.49 1.24
CA PHE A 151 -3.78 4.27 -0.17
C PHE A 151 -2.41 3.63 -0.29
N TYR A 152 -2.29 2.54 -1.02
CA TYR A 152 -1.03 1.85 -1.19
C TYR A 152 -0.78 1.42 -2.63
N TRP A 153 0.48 1.38 -3.01
CA TRP A 153 0.94 1.01 -4.35
C TRP A 153 2.40 0.56 -4.32
N VAL A 154 2.84 0.02 -5.44
CA VAL A 154 4.24 -0.31 -5.68
C VAL A 154 4.75 0.48 -6.86
N GLU A 155 5.91 1.07 -6.71
CA GLU A 155 6.62 1.77 -7.78
C GLU A 155 8.10 1.39 -7.75
N GLY A 156 8.59 0.82 -8.85
CA GLY A 156 9.96 0.34 -8.93
C GLY A 156 10.29 -0.68 -7.83
N PRO A 157 11.38 -0.47 -7.07
CA PRO A 157 11.81 -1.38 -6.00
C PRO A 157 11.11 -1.12 -4.66
N ALA A 158 10.20 -0.15 -4.56
CA ALA A 158 9.59 0.28 -3.31
C ALA A 158 8.08 0.07 -3.27
N GLY A 159 7.57 -0.25 -2.07
CA GLY A 159 6.16 -0.22 -1.73
C GLY A 159 5.85 1.00 -0.85
N TYR A 160 4.72 1.63 -1.10
CA TYR A 160 4.26 2.85 -0.45
C TYR A 160 2.89 2.66 0.16
N ALA A 161 2.66 3.21 1.36
CA ALA A 161 1.33 3.37 1.92
C ALA A 161 1.17 4.78 2.50
N LEU A 162 0.19 5.52 2.00
CA LEU A 162 -0.28 6.78 2.58
C LEU A 162 -1.37 6.45 3.59
N VAL A 163 -1.20 6.90 4.82
CA VAL A 163 -2.11 6.63 5.94
C VAL A 163 -2.57 7.93 6.58
N GLY A 164 -3.86 8.07 6.83
CA GLY A 164 -4.39 9.24 7.50
C GLY A 164 -5.87 9.15 7.88
N GLN A 165 -6.27 10.02 8.80
CA GLN A 165 -7.67 10.29 9.15
C GLN A 165 -8.20 11.44 8.29
N ALA A 166 -8.44 11.17 7.02
CA ALA A 166 -9.01 12.15 6.09
C ALA A 166 -9.99 11.43 5.15
N SER A 167 -10.80 12.20 4.42
CA SER A 167 -11.71 11.59 3.45
C SER A 167 -10.93 10.84 2.37
N ARG A 168 -11.54 9.84 1.79
CA ARG A 168 -10.96 9.06 0.71
C ARG A 168 -10.49 9.93 -0.45
N GLU A 169 -11.29 10.94 -0.82
CA GLU A 169 -10.99 11.88 -1.89
C GLU A 169 -9.73 12.70 -1.57
N ARG A 170 -9.61 13.13 -0.31
CA ARG A 170 -8.44 13.87 0.16
C ARG A 170 -7.18 13.03 0.14
N LEU A 171 -7.26 11.80 0.64
CA LEU A 171 -6.15 10.85 0.61
C LEU A 171 -5.77 10.45 -0.83
N LEU A 172 -6.75 10.31 -1.72
CA LEU A 172 -6.49 10.04 -3.14
C LEU A 172 -5.70 11.19 -3.78
N ALA A 173 -6.11 12.43 -3.56
CA ALA A 173 -5.40 13.60 -4.09
C ALA A 173 -3.95 13.67 -3.61
N LEU A 174 -3.70 13.35 -2.34
CA LEU A 174 -2.34 13.24 -1.78
C LEU A 174 -1.55 12.09 -2.40
N ALA A 175 -2.16 10.90 -2.51
CA ALA A 175 -1.51 9.73 -3.10
C ALA A 175 -1.13 9.96 -4.56
N GLU A 176 -1.99 10.62 -5.34
CA GLU A 176 -1.70 11.01 -6.73
C GLU A 176 -0.57 12.05 -6.81
N ALA A 177 -0.51 13.02 -5.89
CA ALA A 177 0.57 13.99 -5.82
C ALA A 177 1.91 13.31 -5.54
N ILE A 178 1.94 12.37 -4.58
CA ILE A 178 3.12 11.55 -4.27
C ILE A 178 3.56 10.74 -5.48
N TYR A 179 2.63 10.05 -6.13
CA TYR A 179 2.91 9.22 -7.30
C TYR A 179 3.45 10.02 -8.49
N ARG A 180 2.91 11.22 -8.75
CA ARG A 180 3.42 12.12 -9.80
C ARG A 180 4.84 12.59 -9.50
N SER A 181 5.11 13.01 -8.27
CA SER A 181 6.45 13.43 -7.83
C SER A 181 7.51 12.31 -8.02
N GLY A 182 7.10 11.05 -7.93
CA GLY A 182 7.95 9.90 -8.23
C GLY A 182 8.36 9.83 -9.70
N LYS A 183 7.44 10.10 -10.62
CA LYS A 183 7.67 9.99 -12.08
C LYS A 183 8.51 11.11 -12.68
N ASP A 184 8.32 12.35 -12.24
CA ASP A 184 9.02 13.52 -12.79
C ASP A 184 10.53 13.45 -12.62
N SER A 185 11.00 12.67 -11.65
CA SER A 185 12.43 12.47 -11.41
C SER A 185 13.07 11.38 -12.26
N ILE A 186 12.30 10.53 -12.93
CA ILE A 186 12.82 9.49 -13.84
C ILE A 186 13.11 10.10 -15.22
N GLY A 187 12.35 11.12 -15.62
CA GLY A 187 12.52 11.82 -16.88
C GLY A 187 13.78 12.73 -16.96
N SER A 188 14.37 13.10 -15.82
CA SER A 188 15.52 14.02 -15.75
C SER A 188 16.90 13.33 -15.78
N VAL A 189 16.97 12.03 -15.93
CA VAL A 189 18.23 11.25 -15.98
C VAL A 189 18.60 10.80 -17.40
N ILE A 190 17.77 11.15 -18.41
CA ILE A 190 18.02 10.78 -19.82
C ILE A 190 18.16 12.08 -20.67
N GLU A 191 19.07 12.98 -20.28
CA GLU A 191 19.65 13.99 -21.18
C GLU A 191 21.16 14.07 -20.97
#